data_483c03f73a01f646a200ed0b96e66be4
#
_entry.id   483c03f73a01f646a200ed0b96e66be4
#
_cell.length_a   1.000
_cell.length_b   1.000
_cell.length_c   1.000
_cell.angle_alpha   90.00
_cell.angle_beta   90.00
_cell.angle_gamma   90.00
#
_symmetry.space_group_name_H-M   'P 1'
#
loop_
_entity.id
_entity.type
_entity.pdbx_description
1 polymer ?
#
loop_
_entity_poly.entity_id
_entity_poly.type
_entity_poly.pdbx_seq_one_letter_code
_entity_poly.pdbx_strand_id
1 'polypeptide(L)'
;SEASTTYKSAARGEVVVPEPYDWLETPPSQSEETAAWTRAQAAYTSAYLEGCPHKSVLQERLRANWDYARASAPSHKGDGRYYYAYNAGLAPQSQIYRATREQLAEAERVQSRAGPVGELFFDTNVLSDDGTVALTTLAFSHSGAYLAYGLSKSGSDWFNVCLLYTSDAADDSFR
;
A
#
# COMPACT_ATOMS: atom_id res chain seq x y z
N SER A 1 7.39 27.03 -25.37
CA SER A 1 8.77 27.39 -24.94
C SER A 1 9.39 26.16 -24.34
N GLU A 2 10.57 25.75 -24.81
CA GLU A 2 11.28 24.67 -24.15
C GLU A 2 11.67 25.13 -22.76
N ALA A 3 11.17 24.44 -21.74
CA ALA A 3 11.58 24.67 -20.36
C ALA A 3 13.08 24.36 -20.22
N SER A 4 13.77 25.11 -19.37
CA SER A 4 15.18 24.85 -19.08
C SER A 4 15.53 25.33 -17.68
N THR A 5 16.40 24.59 -17.00
CA THR A 5 16.91 24.95 -15.66
C THR A 5 18.37 25.28 -15.72
N THR A 6 18.75 26.36 -15.02
CA THR A 6 20.16 26.84 -14.94
C THR A 6 20.77 26.32 -13.63
N TYR A 7 21.83 25.55 -13.75
CA TYR A 7 22.61 25.02 -12.62
C TYR A 7 23.96 25.76 -12.51
N LYS A 8 24.40 26.02 -11.27
CA LYS A 8 25.74 26.51 -10.99
C LYS A 8 26.72 25.35 -10.79
N SER A 9 27.64 25.17 -11.70
CA SER A 9 28.70 24.16 -11.61
C SER A 9 30.01 24.82 -11.17
N ALA A 10 30.68 24.22 -10.18
CA ALA A 10 32.00 24.72 -9.72
C ALA A 10 33.07 24.65 -10.83
N ALA A 11 32.96 23.70 -11.76
CA ALA A 11 33.94 23.50 -12.84
C ALA A 11 33.57 24.18 -14.17
N ARG A 12 32.28 24.49 -14.42
CA ARG A 12 31.78 24.97 -15.73
C ARG A 12 31.01 26.29 -15.65
N GLY A 13 30.87 26.88 -14.46
CA GLY A 13 30.07 28.08 -14.27
C GLY A 13 28.58 27.78 -14.37
N GLU A 14 27.80 28.63 -15.03
CA GLU A 14 26.38 28.42 -15.27
C GLU A 14 26.18 27.44 -16.44
N VAL A 15 25.38 26.42 -16.21
CA VAL A 15 25.03 25.39 -17.21
C VAL A 15 23.52 25.37 -17.36
N VAL A 16 23.03 25.66 -18.56
CA VAL A 16 21.62 25.59 -18.92
C VAL A 16 21.31 24.16 -19.41
N VAL A 17 20.36 23.49 -18.77
CA VAL A 17 19.91 22.13 -19.15
C VAL A 17 18.50 22.25 -19.68
N PRO A 18 18.23 21.82 -20.94
CA PRO A 18 16.88 21.75 -21.48
C PRO A 18 16.04 20.73 -20.71
N GLU A 19 14.80 21.06 -20.39
CA GLU A 19 13.83 20.20 -19.71
C GLU A 19 12.56 20.00 -20.55
N PRO A 20 12.65 19.27 -21.66
CA PRO A 20 11.53 19.13 -22.62
C PRO A 20 10.33 18.37 -22.01
N TYR A 21 10.51 17.73 -20.88
CA TYR A 21 9.50 16.94 -20.17
C TYR A 21 9.01 17.56 -18.86
N ASP A 22 9.41 18.80 -18.55
CA ASP A 22 9.00 19.54 -17.35
C ASP A 22 7.48 19.54 -17.14
N TRP A 23 6.70 19.62 -18.22
CA TRP A 23 5.24 19.56 -18.18
C TRP A 23 4.69 18.25 -17.59
N LEU A 24 5.46 17.14 -17.59
CA LEU A 24 5.07 15.86 -16.97
C LEU A 24 5.15 15.89 -15.43
N GLU A 25 5.81 16.88 -14.82
CA GLU A 25 5.84 17.05 -13.37
C GLU A 25 4.47 17.41 -12.80
N THR A 26 3.62 18.06 -13.61
CA THR A 26 2.24 18.36 -13.20
C THR A 26 1.39 17.10 -13.24
N PRO A 27 0.79 16.69 -12.09
CA PRO A 27 -0.01 15.48 -12.02
C PRO A 27 -1.19 15.48 -13.01
N PRO A 28 -1.64 14.31 -13.52
CA PRO A 28 -2.79 14.21 -14.43
C PRO A 28 -4.09 14.80 -13.87
N SER A 29 -4.23 14.86 -12.54
CA SER A 29 -5.37 15.50 -11.88
C SER A 29 -5.38 17.03 -11.97
N GLN A 30 -4.25 17.65 -12.34
CA GLN A 30 -4.07 19.11 -12.42
C GLN A 30 -3.72 19.59 -13.83
N SER A 31 -3.41 18.69 -14.76
CA SER A 31 -3.03 18.99 -16.14
C SER A 31 -3.73 18.04 -17.12
N GLU A 32 -4.57 18.59 -17.99
CA GLU A 32 -5.20 17.81 -19.06
C GLU A 32 -4.16 17.31 -20.10
N GLU A 33 -3.07 18.04 -20.31
CA GLU A 33 -1.99 17.62 -21.20
C GLU A 33 -1.32 16.33 -20.65
N THR A 34 -0.95 16.31 -19.38
CA THR A 34 -0.40 15.13 -18.71
C THR A 34 -1.41 13.98 -18.69
N ALA A 35 -2.69 14.28 -18.41
CA ALA A 35 -3.74 13.28 -18.42
C ALA A 35 -3.94 12.66 -19.81
N ALA A 36 -3.96 13.48 -20.88
CA ALA A 36 -4.10 13.00 -22.23
C ALA A 36 -2.91 12.14 -22.67
N TRP A 37 -1.71 12.55 -22.34
CA TRP A 37 -0.50 11.78 -22.61
C TRP A 37 -0.52 10.43 -21.88
N THR A 38 -0.86 10.43 -20.59
CA THR A 38 -0.97 9.19 -19.79
C THR A 38 -1.97 8.22 -20.40
N ARG A 39 -3.16 8.71 -20.80
CA ARG A 39 -4.17 7.88 -21.49
C ARG A 39 -3.66 7.32 -22.81
N ALA A 40 -2.96 8.14 -23.60
CA ALA A 40 -2.40 7.70 -24.88
C ALA A 40 -1.33 6.60 -24.71
N GLN A 41 -0.43 6.75 -23.72
CA GLN A 41 0.57 5.73 -23.39
C GLN A 41 -0.07 4.43 -22.88
N ALA A 42 -1.09 4.54 -22.04
CA ALA A 42 -1.84 3.38 -21.55
C ALA A 42 -2.55 2.64 -22.71
N ALA A 43 -3.18 3.38 -23.62
CA ALA A 43 -3.84 2.80 -24.80
C ALA A 43 -2.84 2.10 -25.72
N TYR A 44 -1.68 2.72 -25.99
CA TYR A 44 -0.61 2.13 -26.80
C TYR A 44 -0.11 0.82 -26.17
N THR A 45 0.20 0.83 -24.87
CA THR A 45 0.67 -0.34 -24.14
C THR A 45 -0.38 -1.45 -24.12
N SER A 46 -1.64 -1.11 -23.89
CA SER A 46 -2.74 -2.08 -23.90
C SER A 46 -2.89 -2.74 -25.27
N ALA A 47 -2.87 -1.96 -26.35
CA ALA A 47 -2.96 -2.49 -27.71
C ALA A 47 -1.79 -3.44 -28.03
N TYR A 48 -0.58 -3.10 -27.61
CA TYR A 48 0.59 -3.97 -27.78
C TYR A 48 0.43 -5.28 -27.01
N LEU A 49 0.01 -5.23 -25.73
CA LEU A 49 -0.16 -6.40 -24.89
C LEU A 49 -1.35 -7.28 -25.32
N GLU A 50 -2.40 -6.71 -25.92
CA GLU A 50 -3.53 -7.49 -26.47
C GLU A 50 -3.08 -8.39 -27.63
N GLY A 51 -2.03 -8.00 -28.36
CA GLY A 51 -1.44 -8.82 -29.41
C GLY A 51 -0.65 -10.04 -28.89
N CYS A 52 -0.43 -10.17 -27.59
CA CYS A 52 0.32 -11.29 -27.02
C CYS A 52 -0.58 -12.55 -26.93
N PRO A 53 -0.28 -13.64 -27.65
CA PRO A 53 -1.10 -14.85 -27.64
C PRO A 53 -1.11 -15.58 -26.30
N HIS A 54 -0.19 -15.25 -25.41
CA HIS A 54 -0.07 -15.87 -24.09
C HIS A 54 -0.59 -14.98 -22.94
N LYS A 55 -1.14 -13.80 -23.22
CA LYS A 55 -1.56 -12.82 -22.21
C LYS A 55 -2.51 -13.43 -21.19
N SER A 56 -3.59 -14.07 -21.64
CA SER A 56 -4.61 -14.67 -20.76
C SER A 56 -4.04 -15.77 -19.87
N VAL A 57 -3.24 -16.66 -20.44
CA VAL A 57 -2.61 -17.76 -19.69
C VAL A 57 -1.61 -17.22 -18.65
N LEU A 58 -0.85 -16.19 -19.00
CA LEU A 58 0.08 -15.55 -18.07
C LEU A 58 -0.65 -14.85 -16.93
N GLN A 59 -1.72 -14.12 -17.23
CA GLN A 59 -2.55 -13.45 -16.22
C GLN A 59 -3.19 -14.46 -15.25
N GLU A 60 -3.74 -15.56 -15.78
CA GLU A 60 -4.32 -16.62 -14.96
C GLU A 60 -3.28 -17.25 -14.03
N ARG A 61 -2.10 -17.61 -14.57
CA ARG A 61 -1.02 -18.19 -13.76
C ARG A 61 -0.47 -17.22 -12.72
N LEU A 62 -0.28 -15.96 -13.07
CA LEU A 62 0.16 -14.94 -12.11
C LEU A 62 -0.87 -14.77 -11.00
N ARG A 63 -2.16 -14.70 -11.34
CA ARG A 63 -3.23 -14.59 -10.36
C ARG A 63 -3.25 -15.81 -9.42
N ALA A 64 -3.22 -17.01 -9.96
CA ALA A 64 -3.20 -18.24 -9.18
C ALA A 64 -1.97 -18.34 -8.27
N ASN A 65 -0.79 -17.92 -8.77
CA ASN A 65 0.44 -17.91 -7.97
C ASN A 65 0.45 -16.84 -6.88
N TRP A 66 -0.35 -15.79 -7.03
CA TRP A 66 -0.45 -14.69 -6.04
C TRP A 66 -1.57 -14.92 -5.02
N ASP A 67 -2.51 -15.81 -5.34
CA ASP A 67 -3.67 -16.11 -4.50
C ASP A 67 -3.32 -17.15 -3.42
N TYR A 68 -2.55 -16.69 -2.42
CA TYR A 68 -2.25 -17.48 -1.23
C TYR A 68 -2.22 -16.59 0.02
N ALA A 69 -2.62 -17.17 1.15
CA ALA A 69 -2.63 -16.46 2.43
C ALA A 69 -1.22 -16.09 2.89
N ARG A 70 -1.04 -14.85 3.31
CA ARG A 70 0.24 -14.31 3.78
C ARG A 70 0.04 -13.67 5.14
N ALA A 71 0.95 -13.93 6.07
CA ALA A 71 0.98 -13.31 7.39
C ALA A 71 2.40 -12.81 7.70
N SER A 72 2.49 -11.65 8.34
CA SER A 72 3.74 -11.21 8.96
C SER A 72 3.97 -11.93 10.29
N ALA A 73 5.20 -11.89 10.80
CA ALA A 73 5.47 -12.35 12.15
C ALA A 73 4.70 -11.50 13.18
N PRO A 74 4.05 -12.13 14.18
CA PRO A 74 3.37 -11.42 15.24
C PRO A 74 4.36 -10.62 16.11
N SER A 75 4.04 -9.35 16.37
CA SER A 75 4.85 -8.45 17.18
C SER A 75 4.14 -8.12 18.49
N HIS A 76 4.78 -8.43 19.62
CA HIS A 76 4.27 -8.13 20.96
C HIS A 76 4.29 -6.62 21.23
N LYS A 77 3.19 -6.09 21.82
CA LYS A 77 3.05 -4.66 22.18
C LYS A 77 2.80 -4.48 23.67
N GLY A 78 2.88 -3.23 24.13
CA GLY A 78 2.81 -2.88 25.54
C GLY A 78 1.48 -3.19 26.23
N ASP A 79 0.40 -3.40 25.48
CA ASP A 79 -0.90 -3.88 25.94
C ASP A 79 -0.95 -5.40 26.20
N GLY A 80 0.15 -6.10 26.03
CA GLY A 80 0.26 -7.55 26.21
C GLY A 80 -0.26 -8.37 25.03
N ARG A 81 -0.67 -7.75 23.92
CA ARG A 81 -1.18 -8.42 22.74
C ARG A 81 -0.13 -8.50 21.63
N TYR A 82 -0.37 -9.38 20.66
CA TYR A 82 0.43 -9.59 19.46
C TYR A 82 -0.32 -9.06 18.24
N TYR A 83 0.36 -8.24 17.44
CA TYR A 83 -0.19 -7.64 16.23
C TYR A 83 0.57 -8.14 15.01
N TYR A 84 -0.15 -8.43 13.93
CA TYR A 84 0.44 -8.91 12.68
C TYR A 84 -0.45 -8.55 11.48
N ALA A 85 0.18 -8.39 10.32
CA ALA A 85 -0.54 -8.19 9.06
C ALA A 85 -0.94 -9.55 8.47
N TYR A 86 -2.13 -9.62 7.90
CA TYR A 86 -2.66 -10.79 7.20
C TYR A 86 -3.34 -10.37 5.91
N ASN A 87 -3.11 -11.15 4.85
CA ASN A 87 -3.83 -11.03 3.58
C ASN A 87 -4.25 -12.43 3.15
N ALA A 88 -5.53 -12.63 2.87
CA ALA A 88 -6.08 -13.93 2.49
C ALA A 88 -5.64 -14.41 1.08
N GLY A 89 -5.05 -13.50 0.28
CA GLY A 89 -4.59 -13.78 -1.09
C GLY A 89 -4.66 -12.53 -1.97
N LEU A 90 -5.79 -12.28 -2.60
CA LEU A 90 -5.99 -11.20 -3.58
C LEU A 90 -6.61 -9.92 -3.01
N ALA A 91 -6.71 -9.78 -1.68
CA ALA A 91 -7.19 -8.52 -1.09
C ALA A 91 -6.24 -7.37 -1.46
N PRO A 92 -6.73 -6.17 -1.83
CA PRO A 92 -5.90 -5.03 -2.21
C PRO A 92 -4.88 -4.66 -1.14
N GLN A 93 -5.30 -4.66 0.12
CA GLN A 93 -4.48 -4.33 1.28
C GLN A 93 -4.48 -5.45 2.31
N SER A 94 -3.40 -5.54 3.09
CA SER A 94 -3.37 -6.41 4.26
C SER A 94 -4.17 -5.81 5.41
N GLN A 95 -4.83 -6.67 6.15
CA GLN A 95 -5.54 -6.34 7.38
C GLN A 95 -4.62 -6.56 8.59
N ILE A 96 -4.81 -5.81 9.67
CA ILE A 96 -4.07 -6.00 10.91
C ILE A 96 -4.94 -6.78 11.88
N TYR A 97 -4.42 -7.89 12.35
CA TYR A 97 -5.03 -8.73 13.38
C TYR A 97 -4.29 -8.57 14.71
N ARG A 98 -5.02 -8.76 15.81
CA ARG A 98 -4.42 -8.87 17.14
C ARG A 98 -4.84 -10.17 17.81
N ALA A 99 -3.92 -10.78 18.53
CA ALA A 99 -4.15 -12.06 19.21
C ALA A 99 -3.48 -12.08 20.58
N THR A 100 -3.96 -12.96 21.46
CA THR A 100 -3.26 -13.28 22.70
C THR A 100 -2.15 -14.32 22.42
N ARG A 101 -1.25 -14.47 23.39
CA ARG A 101 -0.20 -15.50 23.32
C ARG A 101 -0.78 -16.90 23.24
N GLU A 102 -1.85 -17.15 24.02
CA GLU A 102 -2.52 -18.45 24.09
C GLU A 102 -3.16 -18.82 22.76
N GLN A 103 -3.82 -17.85 22.08
CA GLN A 103 -4.41 -18.06 20.77
C GLN A 103 -3.37 -18.43 19.71
N LEU A 104 -2.23 -17.73 19.71
CA LEU A 104 -1.13 -18.01 18.78
C LEU A 104 -0.50 -19.39 19.07
N ALA A 105 -0.26 -19.72 20.35
CA ALA A 105 0.31 -21.01 20.75
C ALA A 105 -0.64 -22.18 20.41
N GLU A 106 -1.94 -22.01 20.59
CA GLU A 106 -2.92 -23.03 20.21
C GLU A 106 -2.97 -23.22 18.69
N ALA A 107 -2.96 -22.14 17.91
CA ALA A 107 -2.93 -22.22 16.46
C ALA A 107 -1.67 -22.93 15.94
N GLU A 108 -0.51 -22.69 16.55
CA GLU A 108 0.74 -23.39 16.25
C GLU A 108 0.63 -24.87 16.61
N ARG A 109 0.13 -25.21 17.81
CA ARG A 109 -0.02 -26.58 18.29
C ARG A 109 -0.87 -27.44 17.37
N VAL A 110 -1.99 -26.89 16.86
CA VAL A 110 -2.90 -27.58 15.95
C VAL A 110 -2.51 -27.44 14.49
N GLN A 111 -1.41 -26.76 14.19
CA GLN A 111 -0.95 -26.45 12.84
C GLN A 111 -2.07 -25.84 11.95
N SER A 112 -2.89 -24.99 12.57
CA SER A 112 -4.02 -24.36 11.89
C SER A 112 -3.54 -23.46 10.75
N ARG A 113 -4.09 -23.69 9.55
CA ARG A 113 -3.89 -22.84 8.36
C ARG A 113 -5.23 -22.27 7.88
N ALA A 114 -6.27 -22.34 8.72
CA ALA A 114 -7.65 -22.02 8.33
C ALA A 114 -7.92 -20.51 8.20
N GLY A 115 -6.93 -19.64 8.45
CA GLY A 115 -7.09 -18.20 8.37
C GLY A 115 -6.34 -17.45 9.47
N PRO A 116 -6.65 -16.17 9.69
CA PRO A 116 -6.02 -15.38 10.72
C PRO A 116 -6.42 -15.84 12.13
N VAL A 117 -5.52 -15.66 13.09
CA VAL A 117 -5.72 -15.99 14.51
C VAL A 117 -6.03 -14.72 15.28
N GLY A 118 -7.01 -14.79 16.18
CA GLY A 118 -7.42 -13.64 16.98
C GLY A 118 -8.52 -12.83 16.34
N GLU A 119 -8.53 -11.54 16.59
CA GLU A 119 -9.56 -10.60 16.11
C GLU A 119 -9.01 -9.61 15.09
N LEU A 120 -9.85 -9.18 14.16
CA LEU A 120 -9.55 -8.08 13.25
C LEU A 120 -9.41 -6.79 14.06
N PHE A 121 -8.24 -6.14 13.96
CA PHE A 121 -7.95 -4.90 14.68
C PHE A 121 -8.10 -3.68 13.80
N PHE A 122 -7.60 -3.74 12.55
CA PHE A 122 -7.67 -2.63 11.61
C PHE A 122 -7.76 -3.16 10.18
N ASP A 123 -8.75 -2.67 9.43
CA ASP A 123 -8.93 -3.03 8.02
C ASP A 123 -8.72 -1.81 7.12
N THR A 124 -7.61 -1.79 6.39
CA THR A 124 -7.30 -0.74 5.43
C THR A 124 -8.22 -0.78 4.21
N ASN A 125 -8.79 -1.95 3.88
CA ASN A 125 -9.63 -2.11 2.68
C ASN A 125 -10.96 -1.34 2.76
N VAL A 126 -11.43 -1.02 3.97
CA VAL A 126 -12.67 -0.23 4.15
C VAL A 126 -12.46 1.29 4.00
N LEU A 127 -11.21 1.74 3.85
CA LEU A 127 -10.88 3.17 3.77
C LEU A 127 -11.00 3.75 2.35
N SER A 128 -11.12 2.90 1.33
CA SER A 128 -11.39 3.33 -0.04
C SER A 128 -12.05 2.21 -0.85
N ASP A 129 -13.01 2.58 -1.69
CA ASP A 129 -13.76 1.63 -2.52
C ASP A 129 -12.89 0.98 -3.59
N ASP A 130 -11.84 1.66 -4.03
CA ASP A 130 -10.91 1.20 -5.06
C ASP A 130 -9.66 0.48 -4.51
N GLY A 131 -9.52 0.38 -3.17
CA GLY A 131 -8.38 -0.27 -2.51
C GLY A 131 -7.05 0.47 -2.68
N THR A 132 -7.06 1.74 -3.11
CA THR A 132 -5.82 2.53 -3.35
C THR A 132 -5.27 3.21 -2.10
N VAL A 133 -6.01 3.21 -0.99
CA VAL A 133 -5.47 3.68 0.30
C VAL A 133 -4.64 2.57 0.93
N ALA A 134 -3.37 2.85 1.16
CA ALA A 134 -2.41 1.91 1.73
C ALA A 134 -1.92 2.35 3.11
N LEU A 135 -1.74 1.37 3.99
CA LEU A 135 -1.09 1.55 5.28
C LEU A 135 0.43 1.54 5.08
N THR A 136 1.10 2.65 5.37
CA THR A 136 2.55 2.82 5.12
C THR A 136 3.40 2.61 6.36
N THR A 137 2.89 2.98 7.53
CA THR A 137 3.61 2.87 8.80
C THR A 137 2.67 2.56 9.95
N LEU A 138 3.20 1.87 10.95
CA LEU A 138 2.53 1.54 12.21
C LEU A 138 3.51 1.74 13.35
N ALA A 139 3.17 2.60 14.32
CA ALA A 139 3.97 2.82 15.51
C ALA A 139 3.08 2.82 16.76
N PHE A 140 3.28 1.83 17.62
CA PHE A 140 2.58 1.75 18.90
C PHE A 140 3.31 2.56 19.96
N SER A 141 2.54 3.20 20.85
CA SER A 141 3.11 3.76 22.07
C SER A 141 3.74 2.66 22.94
N HIS A 142 4.63 3.05 23.84
CA HIS A 142 5.30 2.09 24.75
C HIS A 142 4.30 1.27 25.58
N SER A 143 3.21 1.90 26.03
CA SER A 143 2.13 1.22 26.77
C SER A 143 1.20 0.38 25.89
N GLY A 144 1.27 0.51 24.56
CA GLY A 144 0.31 -0.10 23.64
C GLY A 144 -1.04 0.62 23.57
N ALA A 145 -1.26 1.70 24.33
CA ALA A 145 -2.57 2.38 24.38
C ALA A 145 -2.87 3.25 23.15
N TYR A 146 -1.85 3.63 22.37
CA TYR A 146 -1.98 4.46 21.19
C TYR A 146 -1.30 3.80 20.01
N LEU A 147 -1.89 3.97 18.83
CA LEU A 147 -1.33 3.61 17.54
C LEU A 147 -1.26 4.86 16.66
N ALA A 148 -0.06 5.25 16.25
CA ALA A 148 0.14 6.17 15.13
C ALA A 148 0.29 5.35 13.85
N TYR A 149 -0.46 5.73 12.80
CA TYR A 149 -0.42 5.05 11.51
C TYR A 149 -0.43 6.05 10.36
N GLY A 150 0.26 5.70 9.28
CA GLY A 150 0.33 6.49 8.08
C GLY A 150 -0.54 5.91 6.96
N LEU A 151 -1.33 6.77 6.30
CA LEU A 151 -2.14 6.42 5.15
C LEU A 151 -1.66 7.17 3.92
N SER A 152 -1.25 6.44 2.89
CA SER A 152 -0.97 6.99 1.57
C SER A 152 -2.12 6.69 0.61
N LYS A 153 -2.28 7.55 -0.42
CA LYS A 153 -3.30 7.39 -1.46
C LYS A 153 -2.64 7.19 -2.81
N SER A 154 -3.18 6.25 -3.59
CA SER A 154 -2.80 6.03 -5.00
C SER A 154 -1.30 5.87 -5.25
N GLY A 155 -0.58 5.21 -4.31
CA GLY A 155 0.86 4.96 -4.42
C GLY A 155 1.76 6.18 -4.20
N SER A 156 1.23 7.27 -3.62
CA SER A 156 2.01 8.45 -3.28
C SER A 156 3.03 8.15 -2.17
N ASP A 157 4.22 8.77 -2.24
CA ASP A 157 5.20 8.76 -1.15
C ASP A 157 4.76 9.65 0.03
N TRP A 158 3.83 10.57 -0.21
CA TRP A 158 3.21 11.37 0.84
C TRP A 158 2.13 10.58 1.55
N PHE A 159 2.11 10.69 2.87
CA PHE A 159 1.10 10.05 3.71
C PHE A 159 0.64 10.97 4.84
N ASN A 160 -0.59 10.78 5.27
CA ASN A 160 -1.16 11.44 6.45
C ASN A 160 -0.93 10.56 7.67
N VAL A 161 -0.48 11.16 8.77
CA VAL A 161 -0.36 10.47 10.06
C VAL A 161 -1.65 10.62 10.83
N CYS A 162 -2.21 9.50 11.26
CA CYS A 162 -3.40 9.40 12.08
C CYS A 162 -3.05 8.79 13.44
N LEU A 163 -3.84 9.09 14.45
CA LEU A 163 -3.71 8.53 15.79
C LEU A 163 -5.00 7.80 16.17
N LEU A 164 -4.86 6.59 16.69
CA LEU A 164 -5.95 5.74 17.16
C LEU A 164 -5.68 5.31 18.59
N TYR A 165 -6.71 5.33 19.43
CA TYR A 165 -6.70 4.63 20.71
C TYR A 165 -6.92 3.13 20.44
N THR A 166 -6.07 2.28 20.98
CA THR A 166 -6.14 0.84 20.71
C THR A 166 -7.36 0.16 21.33
N SER A 167 -7.96 0.77 22.36
CA SER A 167 -9.25 0.37 22.94
C SER A 167 -10.43 0.62 22.00
N ASP A 168 -10.36 1.66 21.17
CA ASP A 168 -11.47 2.12 20.33
C ASP A 168 -11.54 1.38 18.99
N ALA A 169 -10.44 0.72 18.59
CA ALA A 169 -10.39 -0.08 17.35
C ALA A 169 -11.33 -1.31 17.36
N ALA A 170 -11.87 -1.68 18.52
CA ALA A 170 -12.87 -2.73 18.66
C ALA A 170 -14.31 -2.21 18.52
N ASP A 171 -14.52 -0.89 18.45
CA ASP A 171 -15.84 -0.30 18.24
C ASP A 171 -16.20 -0.26 16.75
N ASP A 172 -17.45 -0.54 16.42
CA ASP A 172 -17.97 -0.75 15.04
C ASP A 172 -17.81 0.46 14.07
N SER A 173 -17.23 1.57 14.54
CA SER A 173 -17.04 2.79 13.75
C SER A 173 -15.97 2.71 12.64
N PHE A 174 -15.20 1.60 12.58
CA PHE A 174 -14.16 1.37 11.57
C PHE A 174 -14.36 0.08 10.77
N ARG A 175 -15.59 -0.46 10.77
CA ARG A 175 -15.99 -1.60 9.94
C ARG A 175 -16.76 -1.17 8.70
#